data_9502fddae329c89b92024fceff9479e3
#
_entry.id   9502fddae329c89b92024fceff9479e3
#
_cell.length_a   1.000
_cell.length_b   1.000
_cell.length_c   1.000
_cell.angle_alpha   90.00
_cell.angle_beta   90.00
_cell.angle_gamma   90.00
#
_symmetry.space_group_name_H-M   'P 1'
#
loop_
_entity.id
_entity.type
_entity.pdbx_description
1 polymer ?
#
loop_
_entity_poly.entity_id
_entity_poly.type
_entity_poly.pdbx_seq_one_letter_code
_entity_poly.pdbx_strand_id
1 'polypeptide(L)'
;MKRALLGIMLLGSVTGALASEGLENVTKLEFGKQWAFTKEEVTLQCRKGGALFVLNNSTLMQYPLNDVAEAQVKSGQQRAQPLEMILLDDAANPGHKMSVAPFRARAETLCAR
;
A
#
# COMPACT_ATOMS: atom_id res chain seq x y z
N MET A 1 2.35 -1.19 46.37
CA MET A 1 2.88 -0.86 46.12
C MET A 1 3.40 -1.07 44.99
N LYS A 2 3.89 -0.93 44.67
CA LYS A 2 4.59 -1.22 43.83
C LYS A 2 4.02 -1.58 42.69
N ARG A 3 3.40 -1.74 42.69
CA ARG A 3 2.80 -2.13 41.80
C ARG A 3 2.77 -1.41 40.62
N ALA A 4 2.95 -0.53 40.71
CA ALA A 4 2.92 0.34 39.67
C ALA A 4 3.37 -0.20 38.44
N LEU A 5 4.31 -0.45 38.55
CA LEU A 5 4.94 -0.88 37.51
C LEU A 5 4.16 -1.53 36.60
N LEU A 6 3.50 -2.12 37.00
CA LEU A 6 2.73 -2.87 36.25
C LEU A 6 2.21 -2.09 35.16
N GLY A 7 1.67 -1.15 35.33
CA GLY A 7 0.98 -0.46 34.35
C GLY A 7 1.82 -0.17 33.17
N ILE A 8 2.93 -0.01 33.40
CA ILE A 8 3.82 0.26 32.39
C ILE A 8 3.75 -0.63 31.28
N MET A 9 3.73 -1.81 31.51
CA MET A 9 3.76 -2.75 30.48
C MET A 9 2.70 -2.45 29.53
N LEU A 10 1.68 -1.95 29.93
CA LEU A 10 0.61 -1.70 29.07
C LEU A 10 1.03 -0.92 27.89
N LEU A 11 1.88 -0.06 28.06
CA LEU A 11 2.33 0.76 26.99
C LEU A 11 2.82 -0.02 25.82
N GLY A 12 3.55 -0.98 26.05
CA GLY A 12 4.10 -1.77 24.97
C GLY A 12 3.00 -2.33 24.08
N SER A 13 1.94 -2.75 24.66
CA SER A 13 0.88 -3.35 23.90
C SER A 13 0.26 -2.38 22.94
N VAL A 14 0.08 -1.20 23.38
CA VAL A 14 -0.51 -0.17 22.56
C VAL A 14 0.28 0.05 21.31
N THR A 15 1.55 0.07 21.45
CA THR A 15 2.42 0.29 20.33
C THR A 15 2.25 -0.76 19.26
N GLY A 16 2.13 -1.98 19.67
CA GLY A 16 1.98 -3.06 18.71
C GLY A 16 0.76 -2.90 17.84
N ALA A 17 -0.30 -2.39 18.38
CA ALA A 17 -1.53 -2.22 17.64
C ALA A 17 -1.38 -1.28 16.47
N LEU A 18 -0.57 -0.26 16.62
CA LEU A 18 -0.39 0.73 15.57
C LEU A 18 0.34 0.17 14.36
N ALA A 19 1.13 -0.84 14.55
CA ALA A 19 1.91 -1.39 13.47
C ALA A 19 1.09 -2.26 12.52
N SER A 20 -0.18 -2.50 12.83
CA SER A 20 -0.98 -3.40 12.02
C SER A 20 -1.37 -2.84 10.66
N GLU A 21 -1.32 -1.54 10.48
CA GLU A 21 -1.65 -0.95 9.19
C GLU A 21 -0.44 -0.32 8.57
N GLY A 22 0.10 -0.97 7.57
CA GLY A 22 1.33 -0.48 6.95
C GLY A 22 1.06 0.49 5.82
N LEU A 23 1.72 1.63 5.89
CA LEU A 23 1.67 2.65 4.85
C LEU A 23 3.09 3.08 4.57
N GLU A 24 3.40 3.31 3.32
CA GLU A 24 4.73 3.83 2.97
C GLU A 24 4.63 4.69 1.72
N ASN A 25 5.14 5.91 1.80
CA ASN A 25 5.19 6.78 0.64
C ASN A 25 6.39 6.40 -0.21
N VAL A 26 6.21 6.24 -1.51
CA VAL A 26 7.31 5.93 -2.43
C VAL A 26 7.32 6.95 -3.54
N THR A 27 8.49 7.16 -4.15
CA THR A 27 8.67 8.22 -5.14
C THR A 27 9.32 7.70 -6.41
N LYS A 28 9.11 8.44 -7.48
CA LYS A 28 9.72 8.15 -8.76
C LYS A 28 11.23 8.19 -8.65
N LEU A 29 11.75 9.13 -7.87
CA LEU A 29 13.19 9.25 -7.68
C LEU A 29 13.77 7.96 -7.09
N GLU A 30 13.07 7.37 -6.16
CA GLU A 30 13.52 6.17 -5.49
C GLU A 30 13.55 4.95 -6.42
N PHE A 31 12.54 4.81 -7.27
CA PHE A 31 12.42 3.64 -8.15
C PHE A 31 13.02 3.81 -9.54
N GLY A 32 13.28 5.04 -9.94
CA GLY A 32 13.90 5.29 -11.23
C GLY A 32 13.12 4.71 -12.39
N LYS A 33 13.79 3.93 -13.20
CA LYS A 33 13.20 3.37 -14.43
C LYS A 33 12.04 2.41 -14.16
N GLN A 34 11.94 1.90 -12.96
CA GLN A 34 10.86 0.98 -12.62
C GLN A 34 9.59 1.70 -12.24
N TRP A 35 9.63 3.03 -12.10
CA TRP A 35 8.46 3.79 -11.69
C TRP A 35 7.34 3.59 -12.71
N ALA A 36 6.18 3.21 -12.20
CA ALA A 36 5.07 2.81 -13.06
C ALA A 36 3.89 3.78 -13.05
N PHE A 37 3.96 4.83 -12.25
CA PHE A 37 2.76 5.66 -12.02
C PHE A 37 2.82 7.01 -12.68
N THR A 38 1.63 7.55 -12.99
CA THR A 38 1.54 8.87 -13.61
C THR A 38 1.81 10.00 -12.62
N LYS A 39 1.83 9.69 -11.32
CA LYS A 39 2.15 10.67 -10.28
C LYS A 39 3.59 10.53 -9.86
N GLU A 40 4.18 11.60 -9.34
CA GLU A 40 5.58 11.57 -8.90
C GLU A 40 5.76 10.79 -7.61
N GLU A 41 4.71 10.64 -6.83
CA GLU A 41 4.76 9.84 -5.61
C GLU A 41 3.38 9.32 -5.28
N VAL A 42 3.36 8.18 -4.61
CA VAL A 42 2.12 7.55 -4.16
C VAL A 42 2.40 6.89 -2.83
N THR A 43 1.35 6.49 -2.14
CA THR A 43 1.50 5.75 -0.89
C THR A 43 1.08 4.30 -1.14
N LEU A 44 1.93 3.37 -0.74
CA LEU A 44 1.60 1.95 -0.80
C LEU A 44 0.96 1.58 0.53
N GLN A 45 0.05 0.63 0.49
CA GLN A 45 -0.71 0.28 1.68
C GLN A 45 -1.02 -1.21 1.70
N CYS A 46 -0.90 -1.82 2.88
CA CYS A 46 -1.38 -3.18 3.09
C CYS A 46 -2.52 -3.11 4.09
N ARG A 47 -3.70 -3.53 3.66
CA ARG A 47 -4.87 -3.52 4.52
C ARG A 47 -5.20 -4.94 4.98
N LYS A 48 -6.17 -5.05 5.86
CA LYS A 48 -6.58 -6.30 6.45
C LYS A 48 -6.74 -7.39 5.40
N GLY A 49 -6.24 -8.56 5.70
CA GLY A 49 -6.35 -9.69 4.80
C GLY A 49 -5.28 -9.75 3.74
N GLY A 50 -4.32 -8.85 3.78
CA GLY A 50 -3.27 -8.85 2.78
C GLY A 50 -3.63 -8.11 1.51
N ALA A 51 -4.65 -7.27 1.57
CA ALA A 51 -5.06 -6.47 0.41
C ALA A 51 -4.10 -5.31 0.21
N LEU A 52 -3.50 -5.22 -0.97
CA LEU A 52 -2.55 -4.17 -1.27
C LEU A 52 -3.20 -3.10 -2.13
N PHE A 53 -2.95 -1.85 -1.78
CA PHE A 53 -3.49 -0.71 -2.52
C PHE A 53 -2.43 0.34 -2.76
N VAL A 54 -2.62 1.12 -3.83
CA VAL A 54 -1.88 2.33 -4.08
C VAL A 54 -2.83 3.47 -3.76
N LEU A 55 -2.35 4.46 -3.04
CA LEU A 55 -3.16 5.59 -2.63
C LEU A 55 -2.64 6.86 -3.28
N ASN A 56 -3.55 7.62 -3.89
CA ASN A 56 -3.21 8.92 -4.42
C ASN A 56 -3.12 9.90 -3.26
N ASN A 57 -1.94 10.47 -3.05
CA ASN A 57 -1.71 11.33 -1.88
C ASN A 57 -2.60 12.58 -1.85
N SER A 58 -3.00 13.08 -3.00
CA SER A 58 -3.81 14.30 -3.06
C SER A 58 -5.29 14.05 -2.84
N THR A 59 -5.81 13.00 -3.44
CA THR A 59 -7.25 12.73 -3.39
C THR A 59 -7.63 11.63 -2.43
N LEU A 60 -6.64 10.85 -2.01
CA LEU A 60 -6.83 9.68 -1.16
C LEU A 60 -7.60 8.57 -1.85
N MET A 61 -7.69 8.64 -3.19
CA MET A 61 -8.31 7.57 -3.95
C MET A 61 -7.41 6.34 -3.90
N GLN A 62 -8.00 5.18 -3.73
CA GLN A 62 -7.29 3.90 -3.70
C GLN A 62 -7.37 3.20 -5.04
N TYR A 63 -6.35 2.40 -5.35
CA TYR A 63 -6.28 1.58 -6.54
C TYR A 63 -5.78 0.21 -6.12
N PRO A 64 -6.48 -0.88 -6.49
CA PRO A 64 -6.07 -2.22 -6.02
C PRO A 64 -4.77 -2.65 -6.68
N LEU A 65 -3.89 -3.22 -5.89
CA LEU A 65 -2.55 -3.60 -6.36
C LEU A 65 -2.37 -5.11 -6.45
N ASN A 66 -3.28 -5.89 -5.85
CA ASN A 66 -3.22 -7.34 -5.95
C ASN A 66 -4.62 -7.94 -6.00
N ASP A 67 -4.70 -9.26 -6.19
CA ASP A 67 -5.97 -9.95 -6.33
C ASP A 67 -6.86 -9.86 -5.09
N VAL A 68 -6.25 -9.88 -3.92
CA VAL A 68 -7.01 -9.76 -2.69
C VAL A 68 -7.72 -8.41 -2.65
N ALA A 69 -6.99 -7.35 -3.01
CA ALA A 69 -7.58 -6.02 -3.04
C ALA A 69 -8.70 -5.93 -4.05
N GLU A 70 -8.50 -6.53 -5.22
CA GLU A 70 -9.54 -6.51 -6.26
C GLU A 70 -10.79 -7.24 -5.80
N ALA A 71 -10.63 -8.34 -5.09
CA ALA A 71 -11.76 -9.09 -4.59
C ALA A 71 -12.54 -8.26 -3.56
N GLN A 72 -11.83 -7.52 -2.72
CA GLN A 72 -12.48 -6.68 -1.73
C GLN A 72 -13.24 -5.53 -2.37
N VAL A 73 -12.74 -5.02 -3.48
CA VAL A 73 -13.44 -3.96 -4.21
C VAL A 73 -14.70 -4.53 -4.85
N LYS A 74 -14.58 -5.71 -5.46
CA LYS A 74 -15.73 -6.35 -6.08
C LYS A 74 -16.84 -6.66 -5.09
N SER A 75 -16.46 -7.06 -3.89
CA SER A 75 -17.45 -7.42 -2.88
C SER A 75 -18.04 -6.21 -2.15
N GLY A 76 -17.52 -5.02 -2.43
CA GLY A 76 -17.99 -3.81 -1.79
C GLY A 76 -17.34 -3.48 -0.47
N GLN A 77 -16.35 -4.28 -0.05
CA GLN A 77 -15.64 -3.99 1.19
C GLN A 77 -14.77 -2.77 1.09
N GLN A 78 -14.24 -2.50 -0.09
CA GLN A 78 -13.35 -1.35 -0.31
C GLN A 78 -13.82 -0.58 -1.54
N ARG A 79 -13.57 0.71 -1.54
CA ARG A 79 -13.82 1.55 -2.69
C ARG A 79 -12.51 1.84 -3.37
N ALA A 80 -12.44 1.65 -4.67
CA ALA A 80 -11.22 1.90 -5.41
C ALA A 80 -11.53 2.10 -6.88
N GLN A 81 -10.59 2.73 -7.58
CA GLN A 81 -10.67 2.90 -9.03
C GLN A 81 -9.71 1.91 -9.66
N PRO A 82 -9.90 1.57 -10.94
CA PRO A 82 -8.99 0.62 -11.61
C PRO A 82 -7.56 1.13 -11.63
N LEU A 83 -6.63 0.24 -11.33
CA LEU A 83 -5.22 0.61 -11.26
C LEU A 83 -4.68 1.19 -12.56
N GLU A 84 -5.16 0.72 -13.70
CA GLU A 84 -4.70 1.19 -15.00
C GLU A 84 -4.82 2.69 -15.15
N MET A 85 -5.73 3.30 -14.43
CA MET A 85 -5.95 4.74 -14.56
C MET A 85 -4.74 5.57 -14.16
N ILE A 86 -3.86 5.01 -13.35
CA ILE A 86 -2.69 5.74 -12.89
C ILE A 86 -1.38 5.11 -13.32
N LEU A 87 -1.42 4.18 -14.28
CA LEU A 87 -0.21 3.53 -14.75
C LEU A 87 0.31 4.15 -16.03
N LEU A 88 1.63 4.24 -16.11
CA LEU A 88 2.30 4.69 -17.32
C LEU A 88 2.32 3.56 -18.35
N ASP A 89 2.36 3.91 -19.62
CA ASP A 89 2.55 2.95 -20.67
C ASP A 89 4.00 2.46 -20.63
N ASP A 90 4.20 1.20 -20.99
CA ASP A 90 5.53 0.62 -21.01
C ASP A 90 6.11 0.80 -22.41
N ALA A 91 7.09 1.69 -22.53
CA ALA A 91 7.69 1.98 -23.83
C ALA A 91 8.38 0.76 -24.42
N ALA A 92 8.85 -0.15 -23.60
CA ALA A 92 9.53 -1.34 -24.07
C ALA A 92 8.56 -2.44 -24.51
N ASN A 93 7.27 -2.27 -24.21
CA ASN A 93 6.29 -3.29 -24.51
C ASN A 93 5.00 -2.59 -24.94
N PRO A 94 4.97 -2.06 -26.16
CA PRO A 94 3.83 -1.27 -26.65
C PRO A 94 2.48 -1.98 -26.45
N GLY A 95 1.50 -1.21 -26.03
CA GLY A 95 0.18 -1.74 -25.76
C GLY A 95 -0.02 -2.25 -24.34
N HIS A 96 1.04 -2.22 -23.54
CA HIS A 96 0.96 -2.67 -22.15
C HIS A 96 1.33 -1.56 -21.19
N LYS A 97 0.83 -1.65 -19.96
CA LYS A 97 1.20 -0.73 -18.91
C LYS A 97 2.46 -1.24 -18.22
N MET A 98 3.15 -0.35 -17.53
CA MET A 98 4.32 -0.72 -16.75
C MET A 98 3.97 -1.77 -15.72
N SER A 99 4.91 -2.68 -15.45
CA SER A 99 4.73 -3.71 -14.45
C SER A 99 4.69 -3.09 -13.05
N VAL A 100 3.81 -3.59 -12.20
CA VAL A 100 3.74 -3.12 -10.82
C VAL A 100 4.38 -4.12 -9.86
N ALA A 101 5.06 -5.13 -10.38
CA ALA A 101 5.68 -6.15 -9.54
C ALA A 101 6.59 -5.57 -8.45
N PRO A 102 7.46 -4.59 -8.73
CA PRO A 102 8.30 -4.02 -7.68
C PRO A 102 7.49 -3.36 -6.57
N PHE A 103 6.37 -2.76 -6.93
CA PHE A 103 5.54 -2.08 -5.93
C PHE A 103 4.72 -3.06 -5.12
N ARG A 104 4.29 -4.14 -5.77
CA ARG A 104 3.58 -5.20 -5.05
C ARG A 104 4.51 -5.82 -4.01
N ALA A 105 5.75 -6.11 -4.40
CA ALA A 105 6.72 -6.67 -3.48
C ALA A 105 6.98 -5.74 -2.30
N ARG A 106 7.11 -4.44 -2.58
CA ARG A 106 7.37 -3.49 -1.53
C ARG A 106 6.17 -3.37 -0.59
N ALA A 107 4.96 -3.35 -1.15
CA ALA A 107 3.75 -3.24 -0.34
C ALA A 107 3.56 -4.47 0.55
N GLU A 108 3.98 -5.64 0.08
CA GLU A 108 3.86 -6.86 0.88
C GLU A 108 4.66 -6.77 2.16
N THR A 109 5.76 -6.04 2.16
CA THR A 109 6.55 -5.89 3.38
C THR A 109 5.82 -5.10 4.45
N LEU A 110 4.76 -4.41 4.07
CA LEU A 110 4.00 -3.60 5.02
C LEU A 110 2.95 -4.43 5.75
N CYS A 111 2.66 -5.63 5.24
CA CYS A 111 1.59 -6.45 5.79
C CYS A 111 1.93 -7.12 7.11
N ALA A 112 3.15 -7.46 7.30
CA ALA A 112 3.56 -8.25 8.47
C ALA A 112 3.99 -7.41 9.67
N ARG A 113 3.59 -6.18 9.70
CA ARG A 113 4.03 -5.28 10.77
C ARG A 113 3.26 -5.39 12.05
#